data_06c2860a28f51bcf0626d4e81c1146c4
#
_entry.id   06c2860a28f51bcf0626d4e81c1146c4
#
_cell.length_a   1.000
_cell.length_b   1.000
_cell.length_c   1.000
_cell.angle_alpha   90.00
_cell.angle_beta   90.00
_cell.angle_gamma   90.00
#
_symmetry.space_group_name_H-M   'P 1'
#
loop_
_entity.id
_entity.type
_entity.pdbx_description
1 polymer ?
#
loop_
_entity_poly.entity_id
_entity_poly.type
_entity_poly.pdbx_seq_one_letter_code
_entity_poly.pdbx_strand_id
1 'polypeptide(L)'
;VPKEYATFVVIPTIVNSKQKVQKIMKNLEKYYMANKSDNIYFALLGDCTAGKNETEKFDEEVINAGIEEAQKLNNKYPDGTFTKFNFLYRKRVWNTSEECYLGWERKRGLLNQFNEYILGKSKSKFLINTIENSKEKFGQIPNIKYVITLDSDTELCLNTGLEMIGAMAHILNRPVLNHKQDLVIDGHGLIQPRVGISLEDI
;
A
#
# COMPACT_ATOMS: atom_id res chain seq x y z
N VAL A 1 -5.44 -6.99 15.89
CA VAL A 1 -6.53 -6.62 14.96
C VAL A 1 -7.31 -7.87 14.62
N PRO A 2 -8.64 -7.92 14.85
CA PRO A 2 -9.50 -9.01 14.40
C PRO A 2 -9.46 -9.17 12.88
N LYS A 3 -9.75 -10.39 12.39
CA LYS A 3 -9.68 -10.74 10.97
C LYS A 3 -10.64 -9.91 10.09
N GLU A 4 -11.81 -9.55 10.63
CA GLU A 4 -12.79 -8.70 9.94
C GLU A 4 -12.34 -7.24 9.74
N TYR A 5 -11.27 -6.82 10.42
CA TYR A 5 -10.65 -5.49 10.27
C TYR A 5 -9.25 -5.57 9.64
N ALA A 6 -9.00 -6.64 8.88
CA ALA A 6 -7.73 -6.79 8.18
C ALA A 6 -7.39 -5.53 7.38
N THR A 7 -6.16 -5.07 7.49
CA THR A 7 -5.74 -3.74 7.03
C THR A 7 -4.44 -3.83 6.23
N PHE A 8 -4.38 -3.10 5.12
CA PHE A 8 -3.11 -2.80 4.46
C PHE A 8 -2.57 -1.44 4.92
N VAL A 9 -1.28 -1.39 5.25
CA VAL A 9 -0.49 -0.15 5.37
C VAL A 9 0.30 0.00 4.09
N VAL A 10 0.06 1.07 3.34
CA VAL A 10 0.65 1.26 2.01
C VAL A 10 1.43 2.56 1.91
N ILE A 11 2.56 2.53 1.20
CA ILE A 11 3.34 3.72 0.84
C ILE A 11 3.32 3.85 -0.68
N PRO A 12 2.44 4.70 -1.24
CA PRO A 12 2.45 5.03 -2.65
C PRO A 12 3.53 6.09 -2.94
N THR A 13 4.52 5.75 -3.74
CA THR A 13 5.59 6.69 -4.08
C THR A 13 6.25 6.35 -5.42
N ILE A 14 6.83 7.37 -6.07
CA ILE A 14 7.66 7.15 -7.24
C ILE A 14 8.96 6.47 -6.79
N VAL A 15 9.30 5.34 -7.40
CA VAL A 15 10.54 4.61 -7.17
C VAL A 15 11.39 4.60 -8.44
N ASN A 16 12.60 5.13 -8.32
CA ASN A 16 13.53 5.34 -9.43
C ASN A 16 14.93 4.77 -9.15
N SER A 17 15.12 4.11 -8.02
CA SER A 17 16.39 3.49 -7.65
C SER A 17 16.21 2.36 -6.64
N LYS A 18 17.12 1.41 -6.65
CA LYS A 18 17.23 0.31 -5.68
C LYS A 18 17.31 0.84 -4.24
N GLN A 19 18.11 1.90 -4.01
CA GLN A 19 18.32 2.48 -2.68
C GLN A 19 17.00 3.02 -2.10
N LYS A 20 16.18 3.67 -2.94
CA LYS A 20 14.87 4.17 -2.51
C LYS A 20 13.92 3.02 -2.14
N VAL A 21 13.88 1.96 -2.93
CA VAL A 21 13.12 0.74 -2.62
C VAL A 21 13.55 0.18 -1.26
N GLN A 22 14.85 -0.03 -1.06
CA GLN A 22 15.41 -0.56 0.18
C GLN A 22 15.08 0.31 1.40
N LYS A 23 15.20 1.64 1.27
CA LYS A 23 14.84 2.58 2.33
C LYS A 23 13.37 2.43 2.74
N ILE A 24 12.46 2.38 1.77
CA ILE A 24 11.02 2.31 2.06
C ILE A 24 10.66 0.93 2.64
N MET A 25 11.21 -0.16 2.11
CA MET A 25 10.98 -1.50 2.65
C MET A 25 11.49 -1.62 4.10
N LYS A 26 12.61 -0.98 4.43
CA LYS A 26 13.10 -0.86 5.81
C LYS A 26 12.16 -0.04 6.70
N ASN A 27 11.54 1.02 6.17
CA ASN A 27 10.53 1.76 6.92
C ASN A 27 9.28 0.91 7.18
N LEU A 28 8.80 0.17 6.17
CA LEU A 28 7.68 -0.77 6.35
C LEU A 28 7.98 -1.83 7.42
N GLU A 29 9.23 -2.31 7.51
CA GLU A 29 9.67 -3.21 8.57
C GLU A 29 9.57 -2.53 9.96
N LYS A 30 10.03 -1.28 10.10
CA LYS A 30 9.86 -0.50 11.34
C LYS A 30 8.39 -0.37 11.73
N TYR A 31 7.52 -0.07 10.76
CA TYR A 31 6.08 0.10 11.00
C TYR A 31 5.41 -1.20 11.40
N TYR A 32 5.81 -2.33 10.81
CA TYR A 32 5.38 -3.65 11.25
C TYR A 32 5.77 -3.92 12.70
N MET A 33 7.02 -3.63 13.09
CA MET A 33 7.50 -3.83 14.48
C MET A 33 6.75 -2.93 15.46
N ALA A 34 6.43 -1.70 15.06
CA ALA A 34 5.71 -0.73 15.89
C ALA A 34 4.20 -1.00 15.99
N ASN A 35 3.62 -1.75 15.02
CA ASN A 35 2.18 -2.01 14.92
C ASN A 35 1.88 -3.50 14.68
N LYS A 36 2.56 -4.38 15.42
CA LYS A 36 2.52 -5.82 15.20
C LYS A 36 1.12 -6.41 15.39
N SER A 37 0.60 -7.06 14.34
CA SER A 37 -0.66 -7.80 14.37
C SER A 37 -0.72 -8.80 13.21
N ASP A 38 -1.43 -9.91 13.40
CA ASP A 38 -1.58 -10.95 12.39
C ASP A 38 -2.38 -10.48 11.16
N ASN A 39 -3.26 -9.51 11.33
CA ASN A 39 -4.16 -9.02 10.27
C ASN A 39 -3.81 -7.59 9.81
N ILE A 40 -2.53 -7.18 9.94
CA ILE A 40 -1.98 -5.99 9.29
C ILE A 40 -0.93 -6.43 8.29
N TYR A 41 -1.05 -5.95 7.07
CA TYR A 41 -0.18 -6.22 5.94
C TYR A 41 0.45 -4.94 5.43
N PHE A 42 1.62 -5.01 4.80
CA PHE A 42 2.39 -3.86 4.39
C PHE A 42 2.73 -3.94 2.91
N ALA A 43 2.61 -2.83 2.19
CA ALA A 43 2.95 -2.80 0.78
C ALA A 43 3.65 -1.50 0.36
N LEU A 44 4.72 -1.64 -0.41
CA LEU A 44 5.25 -0.56 -1.21
C LEU A 44 4.50 -0.54 -2.54
N LEU A 45 3.79 0.54 -2.80
CA LEU A 45 3.16 0.80 -4.09
C LEU A 45 4.09 1.70 -4.91
N GLY A 46 4.91 1.07 -5.77
CA GLY A 46 5.86 1.76 -6.62
C GLY A 46 5.17 2.37 -7.84
N ASP A 47 5.28 3.69 -7.98
CA ASP A 47 4.96 4.39 -9.22
C ASP A 47 6.23 4.59 -10.04
N CYS A 48 6.07 4.61 -11.35
CA CYS A 48 7.15 4.89 -12.29
C CYS A 48 7.38 6.40 -12.46
N THR A 49 8.61 6.78 -12.77
CA THR A 49 8.90 8.13 -13.30
C THR A 49 8.33 8.29 -14.72
N ALA A 50 8.07 9.53 -15.14
CA ALA A 50 7.80 9.80 -16.54
C ALA A 50 9.00 9.39 -17.41
N GLY A 51 8.73 8.85 -18.59
CA GLY A 51 9.75 8.36 -19.50
C GLY A 51 9.34 8.49 -20.96
N LYS A 52 10.29 8.32 -21.86
CA LYS A 52 10.03 8.30 -23.31
C LYS A 52 9.51 6.94 -23.80
N ASN A 53 9.73 5.91 -22.98
CA ASN A 53 9.37 4.54 -23.30
C ASN A 53 8.43 3.97 -22.24
N GLU A 54 7.71 2.92 -22.59
CA GLU A 54 6.87 2.16 -21.66
C GLU A 54 7.70 1.53 -20.54
N THR A 55 8.95 1.13 -20.83
CA THR A 55 9.93 0.60 -19.89
C THR A 55 11.23 1.37 -20.01
N GLU A 56 11.86 1.69 -18.88
CA GLU A 56 13.14 2.36 -18.79
C GLU A 56 14.21 1.40 -18.21
N LYS A 57 15.49 1.66 -18.53
CA LYS A 57 16.60 0.75 -18.16
C LYS A 57 16.70 0.47 -16.66
N PHE A 58 16.32 1.41 -15.81
CA PHE A 58 16.39 1.24 -14.35
C PHE A 58 15.18 0.49 -13.78
N ASP A 59 14.12 0.25 -14.56
CA ASP A 59 12.93 -0.44 -14.07
C ASP A 59 13.26 -1.86 -13.58
N GLU A 60 14.10 -2.57 -14.31
CA GLU A 60 14.53 -3.94 -13.96
C GLU A 60 15.24 -3.97 -12.60
N GLU A 61 16.15 -3.02 -12.35
CA GLU A 61 16.85 -2.91 -11.06
C GLU A 61 15.89 -2.62 -9.92
N VAL A 62 14.93 -1.70 -10.12
CA VAL A 62 13.89 -1.34 -9.15
C VAL A 62 12.98 -2.53 -8.86
N ILE A 63 12.54 -3.23 -9.90
CA ILE A 63 11.66 -4.40 -9.79
C ILE A 63 12.35 -5.52 -9.02
N ASN A 64 13.57 -5.87 -9.40
CA ASN A 64 14.33 -6.92 -8.73
C ASN A 64 14.56 -6.60 -7.26
N ALA A 65 14.96 -5.35 -6.94
CA ALA A 65 15.13 -4.90 -5.56
C ALA A 65 13.82 -5.01 -4.76
N GLY A 66 12.68 -4.65 -5.35
CA GLY A 66 11.38 -4.73 -4.67
C GLY A 66 10.96 -6.17 -4.35
N ILE A 67 11.14 -7.07 -5.29
CA ILE A 67 10.85 -8.50 -5.11
C ILE A 67 11.79 -9.11 -4.05
N GLU A 68 13.10 -8.85 -4.16
CA GLU A 68 14.12 -9.37 -3.22
C GLU A 68 13.85 -8.89 -1.78
N GLU A 69 13.61 -7.59 -1.57
CA GLU A 69 13.37 -7.05 -0.23
C GLU A 69 12.04 -7.56 0.35
N ALA A 70 10.98 -7.68 -0.45
CA ALA A 70 9.72 -8.27 0.01
C ALA A 70 9.92 -9.75 0.43
N GLN A 71 10.63 -10.54 -0.37
CA GLN A 71 10.94 -11.94 -0.04
C GLN A 71 11.80 -12.05 1.22
N LYS A 72 12.84 -11.23 1.35
CA LYS A 72 13.74 -11.18 2.51
C LYS A 72 12.97 -10.89 3.81
N LEU A 73 12.07 -9.90 3.80
CA LEU A 73 11.24 -9.57 4.95
C LEU A 73 10.24 -10.68 5.28
N ASN A 74 9.60 -11.28 4.28
CA ASN A 74 8.67 -12.40 4.49
C ASN A 74 9.38 -13.66 5.01
N ASN A 75 10.63 -13.89 4.62
CA ASN A 75 11.44 -14.98 5.19
C ASN A 75 11.86 -14.70 6.64
N LYS A 76 12.10 -13.43 6.98
CA LYS A 76 12.43 -13.00 8.34
C LYS A 76 11.21 -13.05 9.27
N TYR A 77 10.03 -12.78 8.75
CA TYR A 77 8.77 -12.74 9.48
C TYR A 77 7.74 -13.66 8.84
N PRO A 78 7.93 -14.99 8.94
CA PRO A 78 7.02 -15.94 8.31
C PRO A 78 5.63 -15.85 8.92
N ASP A 79 4.61 -15.82 8.06
CA ASP A 79 3.22 -15.93 8.44
C ASP A 79 2.61 -17.15 7.70
N GLY A 80 1.88 -17.97 8.42
CA GLY A 80 1.26 -19.17 7.85
C GLY A 80 0.04 -18.90 6.98
N THR A 81 -0.44 -17.65 6.92
CA THR A 81 -1.74 -17.33 6.28
C THR A 81 -1.63 -16.45 5.04
N PHE A 82 -0.73 -15.48 5.04
CA PHE A 82 -0.50 -14.55 3.94
C PHE A 82 0.82 -13.80 4.13
N THR A 83 1.42 -13.26 3.05
CA THR A 83 2.68 -12.51 3.15
C THR A 83 2.46 -11.15 3.79
N LYS A 84 3.29 -10.82 4.78
CA LYS A 84 3.22 -9.54 5.49
C LYS A 84 3.69 -8.37 4.65
N PHE A 85 4.74 -8.57 3.83
CA PHE A 85 5.37 -7.51 3.05
C PHE A 85 5.18 -7.76 1.56
N ASN A 86 4.70 -6.75 0.86
CA ASN A 86 4.36 -6.84 -0.54
C ASN A 86 4.96 -5.68 -1.32
N PHE A 87 5.27 -5.93 -2.58
CA PHE A 87 5.74 -4.93 -3.53
C PHE A 87 4.88 -4.99 -4.79
N LEU A 88 4.36 -3.83 -5.18
CA LEU A 88 3.63 -3.64 -6.42
C LEU A 88 4.29 -2.53 -7.21
N TYR A 89 4.52 -2.75 -8.50
CA TYR A 89 5.09 -1.74 -9.40
C TYR A 89 4.15 -1.47 -10.56
N ARG A 90 3.84 -0.21 -10.78
CA ARG A 90 2.85 0.21 -11.76
C ARG A 90 3.44 0.25 -13.17
N LYS A 91 2.63 -0.14 -14.16
CA LYS A 91 2.95 0.02 -15.57
C LYS A 91 2.82 1.49 -16.00
N ARG A 92 3.74 1.98 -16.85
CA ARG A 92 3.58 3.24 -17.57
C ARG A 92 2.53 3.10 -18.66
N VAL A 93 1.79 4.16 -18.87
CA VAL A 93 0.86 4.29 -20.00
C VAL A 93 1.12 5.61 -20.72
N TRP A 94 0.89 5.64 -22.02
CA TRP A 94 1.04 6.87 -22.80
C TRP A 94 0.03 7.92 -22.34
N ASN A 95 0.52 9.12 -22.07
CA ASN A 95 -0.31 10.29 -21.77
C ASN A 95 -0.19 11.29 -22.90
N THR A 96 -1.29 11.50 -23.62
CA THR A 96 -1.33 12.38 -24.80
C THR A 96 -1.13 13.85 -24.43
N SER A 97 -1.57 14.28 -23.24
CA SER A 97 -1.45 15.68 -22.79
C SER A 97 -0.03 16.05 -22.37
N GLU A 98 0.71 15.08 -21.80
CA GLU A 98 2.10 15.26 -21.35
C GLU A 98 3.13 14.72 -22.35
N GLU A 99 2.68 14.13 -23.45
CA GLU A 99 3.49 13.54 -24.52
C GLU A 99 4.61 12.60 -23.98
N CYS A 100 4.28 11.80 -22.97
CA CYS A 100 5.22 10.87 -22.35
C CYS A 100 4.50 9.66 -21.74
N TYR A 101 5.27 8.62 -21.45
CA TYR A 101 4.81 7.47 -20.68
C TYR A 101 4.92 7.75 -19.18
N LEU A 102 3.82 7.58 -18.44
CA LEU A 102 3.78 7.78 -16.99
C LEU A 102 2.66 6.97 -16.33
N GLY A 103 2.64 6.94 -15.02
CA GLY A 103 1.53 6.37 -14.25
C GLY A 103 0.30 7.29 -14.31
N TRP A 104 -0.84 6.73 -14.74
CA TRP A 104 -2.11 7.47 -14.80
C TRP A 104 -2.47 8.12 -13.46
N GLU A 105 -2.72 9.43 -13.47
CA GLU A 105 -3.09 10.25 -12.31
C GLU A 105 -2.20 10.08 -11.07
N ARG A 106 -0.95 9.73 -11.26
CA ARG A 106 0.07 9.69 -10.22
C ARG A 106 -0.42 8.90 -8.97
N LYS A 107 -0.23 9.46 -7.78
CA LYS A 107 -0.58 8.83 -6.50
C LYS A 107 -2.06 8.45 -6.41
N ARG A 108 -2.98 9.33 -6.88
CA ARG A 108 -4.42 9.06 -6.88
C ARG A 108 -4.77 7.83 -7.71
N GLY A 109 -4.26 7.78 -8.94
CA GLY A 109 -4.48 6.65 -9.84
C GLY A 109 -3.87 5.35 -9.31
N LEU A 110 -2.68 5.43 -8.70
CA LEU A 110 -2.02 4.27 -8.08
C LEU A 110 -2.85 3.68 -6.94
N LEU A 111 -3.35 4.52 -6.03
CA LEU A 111 -4.20 4.11 -4.92
C LEU A 111 -5.54 3.54 -5.42
N ASN A 112 -6.14 4.16 -6.44
CA ASN A 112 -7.38 3.66 -7.02
C ASN A 112 -7.18 2.26 -7.64
N GLN A 113 -6.11 2.06 -8.41
CA GLN A 113 -5.77 0.75 -8.97
C GLN A 113 -5.56 -0.32 -7.89
N PHE A 114 -4.88 0.04 -6.80
CA PHE A 114 -4.68 -0.85 -5.67
C PHE A 114 -6.01 -1.21 -5.00
N ASN A 115 -6.85 -0.22 -4.69
CA ASN A 115 -8.15 -0.44 -4.06
C ASN A 115 -9.08 -1.29 -4.92
N GLU A 116 -9.18 -1.03 -6.22
CA GLU A 116 -9.97 -1.85 -7.15
C GLU A 116 -9.48 -3.31 -7.16
N TYR A 117 -8.15 -3.51 -7.12
CA TYR A 117 -7.55 -4.83 -7.12
C TYR A 117 -7.86 -5.60 -5.83
N ILE A 118 -7.64 -5.02 -4.63
CA ILE A 118 -7.91 -5.71 -3.36
C ILE A 118 -9.40 -5.96 -3.10
N LEU A 119 -10.28 -5.13 -3.69
CA LEU A 119 -11.73 -5.32 -3.67
C LEU A 119 -12.24 -6.35 -4.69
N GLY A 120 -11.35 -6.93 -5.51
CA GLY A 120 -11.72 -7.86 -6.58
C GLY A 120 -12.53 -7.23 -7.73
N LYS A 121 -12.59 -5.89 -7.81
CA LYS A 121 -13.33 -5.17 -8.86
C LYS A 121 -12.60 -5.15 -10.20
N SER A 122 -11.29 -5.32 -10.20
CA SER A 122 -10.48 -5.41 -11.41
C SER A 122 -9.36 -6.44 -11.25
N LYS A 123 -8.89 -7.00 -12.39
CA LYS A 123 -7.64 -7.76 -12.41
C LYS A 123 -6.47 -6.82 -12.13
N SER A 124 -5.35 -7.39 -11.64
CA SER A 124 -4.13 -6.63 -11.44
C SER A 124 -3.69 -5.92 -12.73
N LYS A 125 -3.52 -4.60 -12.65
CA LYS A 125 -2.98 -3.75 -13.72
C LYS A 125 -1.52 -3.34 -13.42
N PHE A 126 -0.94 -3.93 -12.38
CA PHE A 126 0.47 -3.73 -12.04
C PHE A 126 1.36 -4.55 -12.96
N LEU A 127 2.54 -4.00 -13.27
CA LEU A 127 3.58 -4.73 -13.99
C LEU A 127 4.13 -5.86 -13.12
N ILE A 128 4.32 -5.56 -11.82
CA ILE A 128 4.71 -6.51 -10.79
C ILE A 128 3.71 -6.41 -9.63
N ASN A 129 3.32 -7.56 -9.10
CA ASN A 129 2.41 -7.66 -7.96
C ASN A 129 2.73 -8.92 -7.14
N THR A 130 3.50 -8.76 -6.06
CA THR A 130 3.88 -9.92 -5.22
C THR A 130 2.70 -10.48 -4.41
N ILE A 131 1.57 -9.76 -4.32
CA ILE A 131 0.33 -10.28 -3.72
C ILE A 131 -0.21 -11.48 -4.52
N GLU A 132 -0.07 -11.48 -5.84
CA GLU A 132 -0.51 -12.63 -6.67
C GLU A 132 0.25 -13.91 -6.32
N ASN A 133 1.56 -13.82 -6.09
CA ASN A 133 2.38 -14.97 -5.66
C ASN A 133 1.89 -15.51 -4.31
N SER A 134 1.48 -14.61 -3.40
CA SER A 134 0.90 -15.00 -2.12
C SER A 134 -0.47 -15.63 -2.27
N LYS A 135 -1.29 -15.10 -3.17
CA LYS A 135 -2.61 -15.65 -3.50
C LYS A 135 -2.49 -17.06 -4.09
N GLU A 136 -1.52 -17.29 -4.98
CA GLU A 136 -1.24 -18.63 -5.52
C GLU A 136 -0.83 -19.61 -4.41
N LYS A 137 -0.01 -19.15 -3.45
CA LYS A 137 0.46 -19.99 -2.34
C LYS A 137 -0.61 -20.27 -1.28
N PHE A 138 -1.43 -19.28 -0.93
CA PHE A 138 -2.39 -19.33 0.20
C PHE A 138 -3.85 -19.39 -0.24
N GLY A 139 -4.14 -19.38 -1.56
CA GLY A 139 -5.48 -19.56 -2.14
C GLY A 139 -6.30 -18.29 -2.26
N GLN A 140 -6.13 -17.30 -1.39
CA GLN A 140 -6.92 -16.06 -1.43
C GLN A 140 -6.20 -14.87 -0.79
N ILE A 141 -6.59 -13.67 -1.21
CA ILE A 141 -6.23 -12.43 -0.51
C ILE A 141 -7.11 -12.30 0.73
N PRO A 142 -6.57 -11.90 1.90
CA PRO A 142 -7.40 -11.57 3.05
C PRO A 142 -8.50 -10.55 2.70
N ASN A 143 -9.66 -10.65 3.33
CA ASN A 143 -10.73 -9.67 3.13
C ASN A 143 -10.33 -8.34 3.81
N ILE A 144 -9.70 -7.46 3.04
CA ILE A 144 -9.19 -6.18 3.54
C ILE A 144 -10.34 -5.21 3.80
N LYS A 145 -10.42 -4.73 5.03
CA LYS A 145 -11.42 -3.75 5.46
C LYS A 145 -10.93 -2.32 5.37
N TYR A 146 -9.67 -2.08 5.72
CA TYR A 146 -9.09 -0.73 5.77
C TYR A 146 -7.76 -0.65 5.01
N VAL A 147 -7.45 0.56 4.55
CA VAL A 147 -6.15 0.90 3.97
C VAL A 147 -5.63 2.15 4.69
N ILE A 148 -4.47 2.02 5.34
CA ILE A 148 -3.72 3.15 5.89
C ILE A 148 -2.72 3.58 4.82
N THR A 149 -2.83 4.82 4.35
CA THR A 149 -1.92 5.39 3.35
C THR A 149 -0.96 6.34 4.01
N LEU A 150 0.34 6.11 3.82
CA LEU A 150 1.42 6.95 4.33
C LEU A 150 2.18 7.59 3.17
N ASP A 151 2.64 8.82 3.34
CA ASP A 151 3.65 9.40 2.46
C ASP A 151 5.02 8.77 2.74
N SER A 152 5.94 8.85 1.78
CA SER A 152 7.26 8.20 1.88
C SER A 152 8.17 8.82 2.95
N ASP A 153 7.80 9.99 3.45
CA ASP A 153 8.43 10.78 4.50
C ASP A 153 7.63 10.81 5.81
N THR A 154 6.49 10.12 5.85
CA THR A 154 5.63 10.02 7.04
C THR A 154 5.95 8.77 7.83
N GLU A 155 6.15 8.90 9.14
CA GLU A 155 6.39 7.77 10.03
C GLU A 155 5.10 7.31 10.73
N LEU A 156 4.91 6.00 10.81
CA LEU A 156 3.84 5.38 11.58
C LEU A 156 4.37 5.01 12.98
N CYS A 157 4.01 5.80 13.97
CA CYS A 157 4.46 5.60 15.35
C CYS A 157 3.93 4.31 15.98
N LEU A 158 4.48 3.99 17.15
CA LEU A 158 4.09 2.82 17.96
C LEU A 158 2.59 2.82 18.25
N ASN A 159 1.94 1.71 17.93
CA ASN A 159 0.50 1.45 18.09
C ASN A 159 -0.46 2.39 17.32
N THR A 160 0.03 3.41 16.64
CA THR A 160 -0.84 4.37 15.92
C THR A 160 -1.72 3.69 14.88
N GLY A 161 -1.18 2.71 14.15
CA GLY A 161 -1.98 1.92 13.18
C GLY A 161 -3.10 1.14 13.88
N LEU A 162 -2.83 0.55 15.05
CA LEU A 162 -3.82 -0.16 15.84
C LEU A 162 -4.92 0.77 16.35
N GLU A 163 -4.54 1.96 16.84
CA GLU A 163 -5.49 2.98 17.32
C GLU A 163 -6.38 3.50 16.19
N MET A 164 -5.81 3.77 15.01
CA MET A 164 -6.58 4.19 13.83
C MET A 164 -7.60 3.12 13.40
N ILE A 165 -7.19 1.85 13.38
CA ILE A 165 -8.10 0.73 13.06
C ILE A 165 -9.20 0.65 14.13
N GLY A 166 -8.86 0.76 15.41
CA GLY A 166 -9.81 0.78 16.51
C GLY A 166 -10.82 1.93 16.41
N ALA A 167 -10.35 3.13 16.08
CA ALA A 167 -11.20 4.30 15.85
C ALA A 167 -12.17 4.07 14.70
N MET A 168 -11.69 3.57 13.54
CA MET A 168 -12.57 3.27 12.40
C MET A 168 -13.54 2.11 12.65
N ALA A 169 -13.16 1.15 13.47
CA ALA A 169 -14.01 0.01 13.83
C ALA A 169 -15.07 0.35 14.88
N HIS A 170 -14.90 1.47 15.60
CA HIS A 170 -15.83 1.89 16.64
C HIS A 170 -17.23 2.11 16.06
N ILE A 171 -18.25 1.62 16.78
CA ILE A 171 -19.63 1.60 16.26
C ILE A 171 -20.16 2.98 15.86
N LEU A 172 -19.79 4.03 16.61
CA LEU A 172 -20.22 5.42 16.33
C LEU A 172 -19.49 6.05 15.14
N ASN A 173 -18.39 5.45 14.67
CA ASN A 173 -17.60 5.97 13.55
C ASN A 173 -17.88 5.20 12.25
N ARG A 174 -18.70 4.14 12.30
CA ARG A 174 -19.01 3.36 11.11
C ARG A 174 -19.76 4.22 10.09
N PRO A 175 -19.34 4.20 8.82
CA PRO A 175 -20.01 4.98 7.79
C PRO A 175 -21.42 4.43 7.54
N VAL A 176 -22.39 5.30 7.57
CA VAL A 176 -23.77 5.05 7.14
C VAL A 176 -23.95 5.71 5.78
N LEU A 177 -24.35 4.94 4.80
CA LEU A 177 -24.57 5.42 3.44
C LEU A 177 -26.03 5.83 3.24
N ASN A 178 -26.26 6.80 2.34
CA ASN A 178 -27.59 7.14 1.87
C ASN A 178 -28.22 5.95 1.09
N HIS A 179 -29.50 6.05 0.72
CA HIS A 179 -30.20 5.00 -0.05
C HIS A 179 -29.55 4.66 -1.40
N LYS A 180 -28.85 5.62 -2.03
CA LYS A 180 -28.14 5.41 -3.29
C LYS A 180 -26.76 4.79 -3.10
N GLN A 181 -26.26 4.66 -1.86
CA GLN A 181 -24.92 4.15 -1.50
C GLN A 181 -23.76 4.94 -2.12
N ASP A 182 -23.96 6.22 -2.39
CA ASP A 182 -22.97 7.10 -3.01
C ASP A 182 -22.47 8.21 -2.05
N LEU A 183 -23.09 8.37 -0.89
CA LEU A 183 -22.74 9.40 0.09
C LEU A 183 -22.79 8.84 1.51
N VAL A 184 -21.74 9.13 2.30
CA VAL A 184 -21.74 8.90 3.76
C VAL A 184 -22.57 10.01 4.43
N ILE A 185 -23.65 9.64 5.10
CA ILE A 185 -24.57 10.57 5.77
C ILE A 185 -24.37 10.63 7.29
N ASP A 186 -23.70 9.62 7.85
CA ASP A 186 -23.32 9.55 9.26
C ASP A 186 -22.06 8.70 9.43
N GLY A 187 -21.30 8.89 10.51
CA GLY A 187 -20.02 8.25 10.72
C GLY A 187 -18.90 8.80 9.80
N HIS A 188 -17.85 8.00 9.57
CA HIS A 188 -16.67 8.44 8.85
C HIS A 188 -16.25 7.43 7.76
N GLY A 189 -16.13 7.90 6.53
CA GLY A 189 -15.54 7.12 5.43
C GLY A 189 -14.01 7.20 5.41
N LEU A 190 -13.43 8.21 6.05
CA LEU A 190 -11.99 8.48 6.15
C LEU A 190 -11.71 9.14 7.51
N ILE A 191 -10.56 8.79 8.11
CA ILE A 191 -10.01 9.52 9.26
C ILE A 191 -8.57 9.91 8.96
N GLN A 192 -8.15 11.06 9.48
CA GLN A 192 -6.77 11.51 9.44
C GLN A 192 -6.30 11.82 10.86
N PRO A 193 -5.25 11.14 11.36
CA PRO A 193 -4.69 11.46 12.66
C PRO A 193 -3.94 12.78 12.63
N ARG A 194 -3.66 13.33 13.81
CA ARG A 194 -2.77 14.49 13.93
C ARG A 194 -1.36 14.10 13.47
N VAL A 195 -0.78 14.90 12.60
CA VAL A 195 0.61 14.78 12.17
C VAL A 195 1.46 15.74 13.03
N GLY A 196 2.56 15.24 13.57
CA GLY A 196 3.57 16.01 14.29
C GLY A 196 4.91 16.00 13.54
N ILE A 197 5.83 16.85 13.97
CA ILE A 197 7.21 16.87 13.46
C ILE A 197 8.06 15.99 14.37
N SER A 198 8.94 15.16 13.78
CA SER A 198 9.90 14.36 14.54
C SER A 198 10.98 15.26 15.13
N LEU A 199 11.45 14.92 16.35
CA LEU A 199 12.59 15.62 16.98
C LEU A 199 13.90 15.41 16.20
N GLU A 200 13.96 14.38 15.34
CA GLU A 200 15.13 14.12 14.48
C GLU A 200 15.18 15.08 13.27
N ASP A 201 14.08 15.80 12.98
CA ASP A 201 13.96 16.75 11.87
C ASP A 201 14.17 18.21 12.32
N ILE A 202 14.52 18.45 13.59
CA ILE A 202 14.87 19.75 14.19
C ILE A 202 16.37 19.86 14.40
#